data_7c12feb90e640539afaf65e69d1844e1
#
_entry.id   7c12feb90e640539afaf65e69d1844e1
#
_cell.length_a   1.000
_cell.length_b   1.000
_cell.length_c   1.000
_cell.angle_alpha   90.00
_cell.angle_beta   90.00
_cell.angle_gamma   90.00
#
_symmetry.space_group_name_H-M   'P 1'
#
loop_
_entity.id
_entity.type
_entity.pdbx_description
1 polymer ?
#
loop_
_entity_poly.entity_id
_entity_poly.type
_entity_poly.pdbx_seq_one_letter_code
_entity_poly.pdbx_strand_id
1 'polypeptide(L)'
;MNLLFALSNTNYYIISGILVVLVLLGIFLMSKVKYARLGNFISALAVLGAVILTLIYYDILDIWALYIYIGIGAILSIVIALKVKMINMPQMIGLFNGLGGLVSTIVSGFAIYKSTPNTDIFLYVTAYLGFYIGLVTFVGSIIAALKLQRTLPQRPIHIKGYQPILIITLLIVIASLVIPIIYSVNVWIIIGLGLGIGTLFSVVFSLKIGGADMPIVISLLNSFSGLAAALSGLALLDPLSVSIGAIVGASGLLLTQIMCKAMNRSLIDILLGKTHMNIQVDTGKMESFDEETITETKNPLQVLKEAKSVIIVPGYGMAIAQAQGFVKQLQDFFIKNNTTVKYAIHPVAGRMPGHMNVLLAEVDVDYDILFEMDNINDEFKTADAVLVIGANDVLNPAARTNTDTPIYGMPILNVDQAKEIFIFNYDLSPGYSGVPNPIYNRKTGLHLYLGNAYDTLQKLLNDLQD
;
A
#
# COMPACT_ATOMS: atom_id res chain seq x y z
N MET A 1 -44.18 10.99 -16.84
CA MET A 1 -43.13 10.45 -17.74
C MET A 1 -42.43 9.24 -17.12
N ASN A 2 -43.12 8.50 -16.23
CA ASN A 2 -42.51 7.54 -15.28
C ASN A 2 -42.70 6.05 -15.65
N LEU A 3 -43.07 5.68 -16.85
CA LEU A 3 -43.34 4.28 -17.24
C LEU A 3 -42.33 3.69 -18.24
N LEU A 4 -41.40 4.48 -18.76
CA LEU A 4 -40.46 4.01 -19.79
C LEU A 4 -39.15 3.44 -19.27
N PHE A 5 -38.81 3.56 -17.98
CA PHE A 5 -37.56 3.13 -17.41
C PHE A 5 -37.67 2.29 -16.13
N ALA A 6 -38.87 1.78 -15.78
CA ALA A 6 -39.00 0.86 -14.64
C ALA A 6 -38.28 -0.46 -15.00
N LEU A 7 -37.04 -0.60 -14.55
CA LEU A 7 -36.29 -1.86 -14.66
C LEU A 7 -36.97 -2.92 -13.78
N SER A 8 -37.31 -4.08 -14.39
CA SER A 8 -37.74 -5.21 -13.58
C SER A 8 -36.61 -5.72 -12.68
N ASN A 9 -36.96 -6.30 -11.53
CA ASN A 9 -35.96 -6.90 -10.61
C ASN A 9 -35.04 -7.89 -11.33
N THR A 10 -35.59 -8.68 -12.27
CA THR A 10 -34.82 -9.63 -13.07
C THR A 10 -33.76 -8.94 -13.92
N ASN A 11 -34.12 -7.84 -14.62
CA ASN A 11 -33.18 -7.09 -15.44
C ASN A 11 -32.11 -6.42 -14.57
N TYR A 12 -32.46 -5.90 -13.39
CA TYR A 12 -31.51 -5.35 -12.45
C TYR A 12 -30.46 -6.40 -12.05
N TYR A 13 -30.87 -7.59 -11.66
CA TYR A 13 -29.95 -8.66 -11.25
C TYR A 13 -29.07 -9.16 -12.41
N ILE A 14 -29.62 -9.27 -13.63
CA ILE A 14 -28.84 -9.67 -14.80
C ILE A 14 -27.76 -8.64 -15.12
N ILE A 15 -28.13 -7.35 -15.19
CA ILE A 15 -27.19 -6.28 -15.49
C ILE A 15 -26.14 -6.14 -14.38
N SER A 16 -26.56 -6.23 -13.12
CA SER A 16 -25.65 -6.25 -11.96
C SER A 16 -24.63 -7.39 -12.07
N GLY A 17 -25.07 -8.60 -12.44
CA GLY A 17 -24.19 -9.74 -12.66
C GLY A 17 -23.15 -9.49 -13.77
N ILE A 18 -23.56 -8.88 -14.88
CA ILE A 18 -22.64 -8.51 -15.98
C ILE A 18 -21.61 -7.48 -15.48
N LEU A 19 -22.04 -6.45 -14.75
CA LEU A 19 -21.14 -5.42 -14.21
C LEU A 19 -20.13 -6.02 -13.22
N VAL A 20 -20.55 -6.93 -12.36
CA VAL A 20 -19.67 -7.66 -11.45
C VAL A 20 -18.61 -8.45 -12.20
N VAL A 21 -18.99 -9.17 -13.27
CA VAL A 21 -18.04 -9.90 -14.13
C VAL A 21 -17.07 -8.94 -14.81
N LEU A 22 -17.52 -7.77 -15.27
CA LEU A 22 -16.63 -6.75 -15.84
C LEU A 22 -15.63 -6.20 -14.81
N VAL A 23 -16.04 -5.99 -13.56
CA VAL A 23 -15.12 -5.59 -12.47
C VAL A 23 -14.08 -6.68 -12.24
N LEU A 24 -14.48 -7.96 -12.15
CA LEU A 24 -13.55 -9.08 -11.99
C LEU A 24 -12.56 -9.17 -13.15
N LEU A 25 -13.04 -9.02 -14.38
CA LEU A 25 -12.19 -8.99 -15.58
C LEU A 25 -11.21 -7.82 -15.52
N GLY A 26 -11.66 -6.64 -15.10
CA GLY A 26 -10.81 -5.48 -14.92
C GLY A 26 -9.70 -5.73 -13.90
N ILE A 27 -10.02 -6.30 -12.73
CA ILE A 27 -9.04 -6.66 -11.69
C ILE A 27 -8.04 -7.70 -12.23
N PHE A 28 -8.52 -8.72 -12.94
CA PHE A 28 -7.66 -9.73 -13.57
C PHE A 28 -6.70 -9.13 -14.59
N LEU A 29 -7.16 -8.20 -15.43
CA LEU A 29 -6.29 -7.50 -16.38
C LEU A 29 -5.29 -6.57 -15.69
N MET A 30 -5.68 -5.91 -14.59
CA MET A 30 -4.78 -5.08 -13.78
C MET A 30 -3.67 -5.87 -13.11
N SER A 31 -3.84 -7.17 -12.86
CA SER A 31 -2.77 -8.03 -12.33
C SER A 31 -1.61 -8.23 -13.31
N LYS A 32 -1.85 -7.97 -14.61
CA LYS A 32 -0.82 -8.04 -15.66
C LYS A 32 -0.46 -6.61 -16.07
N VAL A 33 0.77 -6.19 -15.82
CA VAL A 33 1.24 -4.82 -16.04
C VAL A 33 0.91 -4.31 -17.45
N LYS A 34 1.16 -5.13 -18.49
CA LYS A 34 0.88 -4.81 -19.90
C LYS A 34 -0.59 -4.41 -20.16
N TYR A 35 -1.52 -5.00 -19.43
CA TYR A 35 -2.97 -4.79 -19.60
C TYR A 35 -3.59 -3.93 -18.49
N ALA A 36 -2.78 -3.40 -17.57
CA ALA A 36 -3.28 -2.67 -16.39
C ALA A 36 -4.11 -1.44 -16.77
N ARG A 37 -3.70 -0.68 -17.80
CA ARG A 37 -4.48 0.48 -18.30
C ARG A 37 -5.86 0.06 -18.82
N LEU A 38 -5.93 -1.03 -19.60
CA LEU A 38 -7.19 -1.56 -20.11
C LEU A 38 -8.08 -2.08 -18.99
N GLY A 39 -7.49 -2.81 -18.03
CA GLY A 39 -8.21 -3.30 -16.85
C GLY A 39 -8.82 -2.18 -16.02
N ASN A 40 -8.06 -1.12 -15.76
CA ASN A 40 -8.56 0.06 -15.07
C ASN A 40 -9.70 0.76 -15.82
N PHE A 41 -9.59 0.90 -17.14
CA PHE A 41 -10.64 1.48 -17.98
C PHE A 41 -11.93 0.65 -17.95
N ILE A 42 -11.84 -0.68 -18.06
CA ILE A 42 -13.00 -1.58 -17.98
C ILE A 42 -13.66 -1.48 -16.61
N SER A 43 -12.86 -1.48 -15.52
CA SER A 43 -13.38 -1.32 -14.15
C SER A 43 -14.08 0.03 -13.96
N ALA A 44 -13.51 1.11 -14.49
CA ALA A 44 -14.12 2.44 -14.41
C ALA A 44 -15.47 2.50 -15.15
N LEU A 45 -15.57 1.90 -16.36
CA LEU A 45 -16.83 1.80 -17.08
C LEU A 45 -17.86 0.93 -16.35
N ALA A 46 -17.43 -0.18 -15.74
CA ALA A 46 -18.31 -1.03 -14.97
C ALA A 46 -18.88 -0.31 -13.73
N VAL A 47 -18.04 0.46 -13.01
CA VAL A 47 -18.49 1.26 -11.86
C VAL A 47 -19.43 2.38 -12.31
N LEU A 48 -19.13 3.10 -13.41
CA LEU A 48 -20.04 4.09 -13.97
C LEU A 48 -21.39 3.46 -14.34
N GLY A 49 -21.37 2.29 -14.98
CA GLY A 49 -22.59 1.53 -15.29
C GLY A 49 -23.37 1.13 -14.03
N ALA A 50 -22.67 0.74 -12.96
CA ALA A 50 -23.31 0.43 -11.67
C ALA A 50 -24.00 1.66 -11.05
N VAL A 51 -23.36 2.82 -11.10
CA VAL A 51 -23.98 4.07 -10.62
C VAL A 51 -25.25 4.40 -11.42
N ILE A 52 -25.18 4.35 -12.76
CA ILE A 52 -26.34 4.62 -13.63
C ILE A 52 -27.45 3.60 -13.36
N LEU A 53 -27.11 2.32 -13.27
CA LEU A 53 -28.08 1.25 -12.99
C LEU A 53 -28.81 1.48 -11.67
N THR A 54 -28.08 1.85 -10.61
CA THR A 54 -28.62 2.14 -9.29
C THR A 54 -29.55 3.36 -9.32
N LEU A 55 -29.18 4.45 -10.01
CA LEU A 55 -30.00 5.65 -10.15
C LEU A 55 -31.33 5.35 -10.84
N ILE A 56 -31.30 4.51 -11.88
CA ILE A 56 -32.51 4.12 -12.62
C ILE A 56 -33.38 3.17 -11.80
N TYR A 57 -32.77 2.16 -11.17
CA TYR A 57 -33.49 1.12 -10.44
C TYR A 57 -34.23 1.65 -9.21
N TYR A 58 -33.60 2.55 -8.44
CA TYR A 58 -34.20 3.17 -7.25
C TYR A 58 -35.00 4.43 -7.53
N ASP A 59 -35.19 4.80 -8.82
CA ASP A 59 -35.98 5.96 -9.27
C ASP A 59 -35.56 7.28 -8.59
N ILE A 60 -34.25 7.52 -8.48
CA ILE A 60 -33.67 8.71 -7.86
C ILE A 60 -33.14 9.72 -8.88
N LEU A 61 -33.47 9.54 -10.16
CA LEU A 61 -33.04 10.41 -11.25
C LEU A 61 -33.56 11.86 -11.14
N ASP A 62 -34.72 12.07 -10.50
CA ASP A 62 -35.32 13.40 -10.37
C ASP A 62 -34.66 14.26 -9.27
N ILE A 63 -33.72 13.71 -8.50
CA ILE A 63 -33.02 14.42 -7.42
C ILE A 63 -31.87 15.24 -8.00
N TRP A 64 -32.14 16.47 -8.45
CA TRP A 64 -31.14 17.37 -9.05
C TRP A 64 -29.92 17.63 -8.14
N ALA A 65 -30.11 17.70 -6.83
CA ALA A 65 -29.03 17.91 -5.87
C ALA A 65 -27.96 16.80 -5.93
N LEU A 66 -28.36 15.56 -6.27
CA LEU A 66 -27.44 14.43 -6.42
C LEU A 66 -26.39 14.68 -7.52
N TYR A 67 -26.82 15.24 -8.66
CA TYR A 67 -25.91 15.54 -9.77
C TYR A 67 -24.92 16.65 -9.43
N ILE A 68 -25.33 17.63 -8.61
CA ILE A 68 -24.41 18.64 -8.08
C ILE A 68 -23.35 18.00 -7.19
N TYR A 69 -23.73 17.10 -6.27
CA TYR A 69 -22.77 16.42 -5.41
C TYR A 69 -21.82 15.53 -6.19
N ILE A 70 -22.32 14.77 -7.17
CA ILE A 70 -21.48 13.97 -8.08
C ILE A 70 -20.53 14.88 -8.87
N GLY A 71 -21.01 16.00 -9.40
CA GLY A 71 -20.22 16.98 -10.15
C GLY A 71 -19.09 17.59 -9.28
N ILE A 72 -19.40 18.01 -8.06
CA ILE A 72 -18.39 18.51 -7.10
C ILE A 72 -17.34 17.42 -6.81
N GLY A 73 -17.78 16.20 -6.51
CA GLY A 73 -16.89 15.08 -6.27
C GLY A 73 -15.98 14.77 -7.46
N ALA A 74 -16.51 14.79 -8.68
CA ALA A 74 -15.75 14.58 -9.90
C ALA A 74 -14.70 15.68 -10.13
N ILE A 75 -15.06 16.95 -9.96
CA ILE A 75 -14.13 18.08 -10.09
C ILE A 75 -13.01 17.97 -9.05
N LEU A 76 -13.34 17.71 -7.78
CA LEU A 76 -12.35 17.54 -6.72
C LEU A 76 -11.42 16.38 -7.04
N SER A 77 -11.96 15.24 -7.49
CA SER A 77 -11.15 14.05 -7.84
C SER A 77 -10.19 14.34 -9.01
N ILE A 78 -10.63 15.05 -10.04
CA ILE A 78 -9.77 15.45 -11.17
C ILE A 78 -8.65 16.39 -10.69
N VAL A 79 -8.99 17.41 -9.89
CA VAL A 79 -7.99 18.35 -9.37
C VAL A 79 -6.94 17.63 -8.53
N ILE A 80 -7.37 16.70 -7.66
CA ILE A 80 -6.47 15.89 -6.84
C ILE A 80 -5.59 15.02 -7.74
N ALA A 81 -6.17 14.29 -8.69
CA ALA A 81 -5.43 13.39 -9.58
C ALA A 81 -4.35 14.12 -10.40
N LEU A 82 -4.61 15.37 -10.83
CA LEU A 82 -3.65 16.17 -11.60
C LEU A 82 -2.55 16.81 -10.75
N LYS A 83 -2.82 17.08 -9.46
CA LYS A 83 -1.88 17.81 -8.58
C LYS A 83 -1.04 16.91 -7.66
N VAL A 84 -1.47 15.67 -7.43
CA VAL A 84 -0.76 14.77 -6.52
C VAL A 84 0.50 14.25 -7.17
N LYS A 85 1.65 14.50 -6.53
CA LYS A 85 2.93 13.91 -6.93
C LYS A 85 2.96 12.43 -6.59
N MET A 86 3.64 11.61 -7.41
CA MET A 86 3.72 10.15 -7.23
C MET A 86 4.25 9.73 -5.85
N ILE A 87 5.18 10.50 -5.28
CA ILE A 87 5.70 10.25 -3.92
C ILE A 87 4.61 10.32 -2.83
N ASN A 88 3.52 11.04 -3.07
CA ASN A 88 2.39 11.20 -2.14
C ASN A 88 1.24 10.22 -2.41
N MET A 89 1.38 9.31 -3.39
CA MET A 89 0.34 8.32 -3.72
C MET A 89 -0.06 7.44 -2.53
N PRO A 90 0.88 6.93 -1.68
CA PRO A 90 0.50 6.10 -0.54
C PRO A 90 -0.45 6.82 0.42
N GLN A 91 -0.22 8.12 0.68
CA GLN A 91 -1.09 8.94 1.53
C GLN A 91 -2.48 9.11 0.92
N MET A 92 -2.54 9.32 -0.39
CA MET A 92 -3.80 9.49 -1.12
C MET A 92 -4.62 8.19 -1.16
N ILE A 93 -3.97 7.05 -1.37
CA ILE A 93 -4.61 5.74 -1.30
C ILE A 93 -5.21 5.53 0.10
N GLY A 94 -4.44 5.84 1.16
CA GLY A 94 -4.96 5.80 2.53
C GLY A 94 -6.19 6.70 2.71
N LEU A 95 -6.15 7.94 2.20
CA LEU A 95 -7.28 8.87 2.29
C LEU A 95 -8.52 8.32 1.57
N PHE A 96 -8.38 7.82 0.35
CA PHE A 96 -9.51 7.26 -0.42
C PHE A 96 -10.10 6.02 0.24
N ASN A 97 -9.29 5.14 0.82
CA ASN A 97 -9.77 4.02 1.64
C ASN A 97 -10.59 4.53 2.83
N GLY A 98 -10.10 5.58 3.49
CA GLY A 98 -10.81 6.23 4.58
C GLY A 98 -12.16 6.78 4.16
N LEU A 99 -12.23 7.50 3.04
CA LEU A 99 -13.50 8.02 2.52
C LEU A 99 -14.49 6.89 2.19
N GLY A 100 -14.04 5.77 1.62
CA GLY A 100 -14.85 4.57 1.43
C GLY A 100 -15.40 4.01 2.76
N GLY A 101 -14.56 3.96 3.79
CA GLY A 101 -14.98 3.59 5.15
C GLY A 101 -16.01 4.57 5.75
N LEU A 102 -15.82 5.87 5.55
CA LEU A 102 -16.77 6.90 6.00
C LEU A 102 -18.14 6.73 5.36
N VAL A 103 -18.18 6.54 4.04
CA VAL A 103 -19.44 6.30 3.30
C VAL A 103 -20.14 5.07 3.85
N SER A 104 -19.42 3.94 4.03
CA SER A 104 -19.99 2.72 4.59
C SER A 104 -20.50 2.94 6.02
N THR A 105 -19.81 3.73 6.85
CA THR A 105 -20.25 4.10 8.20
C THR A 105 -21.57 4.88 8.16
N ILE A 106 -21.66 5.88 7.30
CA ILE A 106 -22.89 6.71 7.17
C ILE A 106 -24.06 5.87 6.68
N VAL A 107 -23.86 5.08 5.62
CA VAL A 107 -24.91 4.21 5.05
C VAL A 107 -25.38 3.19 6.06
N SER A 108 -24.46 2.52 6.75
CA SER A 108 -24.79 1.56 7.82
C SER A 108 -25.45 2.23 9.01
N GLY A 109 -25.08 3.46 9.38
CA GLY A 109 -25.75 4.24 10.42
C GLY A 109 -27.21 4.52 10.07
N PHE A 110 -27.50 4.87 8.82
CA PHE A 110 -28.90 5.01 8.36
C PHE A 110 -29.64 3.67 8.34
N ALA A 111 -28.96 2.58 7.99
CA ALA A 111 -29.55 1.25 8.05
C ALA A 111 -29.90 0.84 9.49
N ILE A 112 -29.02 1.10 10.47
CA ILE A 112 -29.31 0.89 11.91
C ILE A 112 -30.52 1.72 12.35
N TYR A 113 -30.64 2.96 11.88
CA TYR A 113 -31.77 3.82 12.19
C TYR A 113 -33.12 3.26 11.68
N LYS A 114 -33.10 2.64 10.48
CA LYS A 114 -34.29 2.03 9.87
C LYS A 114 -34.61 0.62 10.38
N SER A 115 -33.59 -0.16 10.73
CA SER A 115 -33.73 -1.55 11.17
C SER A 115 -33.52 -1.65 12.66
N THR A 116 -34.61 -1.76 13.44
CA THR A 116 -34.46 -2.09 14.86
C THR A 116 -34.23 -3.58 15.01
N PRO A 117 -33.52 -4.06 16.07
CA PRO A 117 -33.33 -5.50 16.32
C PRO A 117 -34.65 -6.30 16.40
N ASN A 118 -35.75 -5.63 16.78
CA ASN A 118 -37.07 -6.22 16.86
C ASN A 118 -37.73 -6.47 15.49
N THR A 119 -37.26 -5.79 14.43
CA THR A 119 -37.83 -5.95 13.07
C THR A 119 -37.08 -6.98 12.26
N ASP A 120 -35.73 -6.91 12.22
CA ASP A 120 -34.89 -7.85 11.51
C ASP A 120 -33.48 -7.85 12.11
N ILE A 121 -33.14 -8.92 12.81
CA ILE A 121 -31.83 -9.11 13.47
C ILE A 121 -30.70 -9.18 12.43
N PHE A 122 -30.93 -9.82 11.27
CA PHE A 122 -29.92 -9.96 10.26
C PHE A 122 -29.50 -8.59 9.67
N LEU A 123 -30.48 -7.77 9.30
CA LEU A 123 -30.24 -6.42 8.80
C LEU A 123 -29.57 -5.54 9.85
N TYR A 124 -30.00 -5.64 11.10
CA TYR A 124 -29.39 -4.90 12.20
C TYR A 124 -27.93 -5.28 12.42
N VAL A 125 -27.61 -6.59 12.50
CA VAL A 125 -26.24 -7.06 12.74
C VAL A 125 -25.32 -6.69 11.59
N THR A 126 -25.76 -6.85 10.34
CA THR A 126 -24.95 -6.49 9.16
C THR A 126 -24.72 -4.99 9.07
N ALA A 127 -25.74 -4.16 9.36
CA ALA A 127 -25.59 -2.71 9.44
C ALA A 127 -24.62 -2.31 10.54
N TYR A 128 -24.74 -2.93 11.71
CA TYR A 128 -23.87 -2.64 12.85
C TYR A 128 -22.40 -2.98 12.55
N LEU A 129 -22.13 -4.15 11.99
CA LEU A 129 -20.79 -4.56 11.58
C LEU A 129 -20.23 -3.64 10.49
N GLY A 130 -21.04 -3.29 9.49
CA GLY A 130 -20.66 -2.33 8.44
C GLY A 130 -20.30 -0.95 9.02
N PHE A 131 -21.06 -0.49 10.00
CA PHE A 131 -20.79 0.76 10.70
C PHE A 131 -19.43 0.76 11.41
N TYR A 132 -19.13 -0.26 12.22
CA TYR A 132 -17.87 -0.31 12.96
C TYR A 132 -16.66 -0.55 12.08
N ILE A 133 -16.75 -1.49 11.12
CA ILE A 133 -15.63 -1.76 10.20
C ILE A 133 -15.36 -0.54 9.31
N GLY A 134 -16.42 0.14 8.86
CA GLY A 134 -16.31 1.40 8.14
C GLY A 134 -15.61 2.48 8.96
N LEU A 135 -15.99 2.64 10.23
CA LEU A 135 -15.41 3.61 11.15
C LEU A 135 -13.93 3.32 11.45
N VAL A 136 -13.58 2.04 11.70
CA VAL A 136 -12.18 1.61 11.87
C VAL A 136 -11.37 1.92 10.61
N THR A 137 -11.94 1.67 9.44
CA THR A 137 -11.31 1.96 8.15
C THR A 137 -11.10 3.46 7.98
N PHE A 138 -12.10 4.28 8.27
CA PHE A 138 -12.01 5.73 8.14
C PHE A 138 -10.93 6.33 9.04
N VAL A 139 -11.03 6.10 10.34
CA VAL A 139 -10.10 6.67 11.33
C VAL A 139 -8.70 6.09 11.16
N GLY A 140 -8.60 4.78 10.96
CA GLY A 140 -7.34 4.09 10.73
C GLY A 140 -6.59 4.59 9.49
N SER A 141 -7.32 4.82 8.41
CA SER A 141 -6.76 5.34 7.15
C SER A 141 -6.28 6.78 7.27
N ILE A 142 -6.99 7.64 8.00
CA ILE A 142 -6.53 9.00 8.27
C ILE A 142 -5.23 8.96 9.08
N ILE A 143 -5.16 8.15 10.14
CA ILE A 143 -3.94 8.02 10.95
C ILE A 143 -2.79 7.47 10.11
N ALA A 144 -3.04 6.47 9.27
CA ALA A 144 -2.04 5.94 8.36
C ALA A 144 -1.51 7.01 7.38
N ALA A 145 -2.40 7.79 6.77
CA ALA A 145 -2.04 8.88 5.87
C ALA A 145 -1.20 9.96 6.59
N LEU A 146 -1.58 10.37 7.80
CA LEU A 146 -0.84 11.35 8.61
C LEU A 146 0.54 10.84 9.03
N LYS A 147 0.70 9.54 9.34
CA LYS A 147 2.00 8.92 9.62
C LYS A 147 2.87 8.87 8.38
N LEU A 148 2.32 8.53 7.21
CA LEU A 148 3.05 8.52 5.95
C LEU A 148 3.49 9.93 5.54
N GLN A 149 2.67 10.94 5.81
CA GLN A 149 2.98 12.35 5.57
C GLN A 149 4.02 12.90 6.57
N ARG A 150 4.39 12.12 7.60
CA ARG A 150 5.28 12.52 8.71
C ARG A 150 4.70 13.63 9.61
N THR A 151 3.41 13.93 9.52
CA THR A 151 2.72 14.83 10.45
C THR A 151 2.60 14.18 11.82
N LEU A 152 2.38 12.85 11.86
CA LEU A 152 2.49 12.04 13.06
C LEU A 152 3.82 11.26 13.07
N PRO A 153 4.37 10.96 14.27
CA PRO A 153 5.57 10.15 14.39
C PRO A 153 5.41 8.80 13.68
N GLN A 154 6.38 8.43 12.84
CA GLN A 154 6.37 7.13 12.14
C GLN A 154 6.67 5.95 13.09
N ARG A 155 7.30 6.23 14.23
CA ARG A 155 7.56 5.20 15.26
C ARG A 155 6.25 4.78 15.92
N PRO A 156 6.13 3.51 16.34
CA PRO A 156 5.00 3.06 17.16
C PRO A 156 4.86 3.93 18.40
N ILE A 157 3.66 4.42 18.66
CA ILE A 157 3.39 5.20 19.87
C ILE A 157 3.08 4.23 21.00
N HIS A 158 3.95 4.19 22.01
CA HIS A 158 3.75 3.34 23.18
C HIS A 158 2.68 3.93 24.09
N ILE A 159 1.53 3.27 24.15
CA ILE A 159 0.44 3.62 25.06
C ILE A 159 0.54 2.68 26.26
N LYS A 160 0.71 3.25 27.47
CA LYS A 160 0.67 2.45 28.72
C LYS A 160 -0.69 1.77 28.84
N GLY A 161 -0.71 0.47 29.08
CA GLY A 161 -1.99 -0.28 29.15
C GLY A 161 -2.67 -0.52 27.79
N TYR A 162 -1.93 -0.54 26.69
CA TYR A 162 -2.48 -0.74 25.35
C TYR A 162 -3.38 -1.98 25.24
N GLN A 163 -2.89 -3.15 25.67
CA GLN A 163 -3.67 -4.39 25.55
C GLN A 163 -4.99 -4.36 26.33
N PRO A 164 -5.03 -3.99 27.62
CA PRO A 164 -6.31 -3.89 28.33
C PRO A 164 -7.23 -2.83 27.72
N ILE A 165 -6.72 -1.67 27.25
CA ILE A 165 -7.55 -0.66 26.59
C ILE A 165 -8.18 -1.22 25.31
N LEU A 166 -7.39 -1.91 24.48
CA LEU A 166 -7.88 -2.52 23.25
C LEU A 166 -8.95 -3.58 23.53
N ILE A 167 -8.73 -4.45 24.53
CA ILE A 167 -9.68 -5.50 24.91
C ILE A 167 -10.96 -4.88 25.47
N ILE A 168 -10.85 -3.90 26.36
CA ILE A 168 -12.02 -3.24 26.96
C ILE A 168 -12.85 -2.53 25.87
N THR A 169 -12.21 -1.77 24.98
CA THR A 169 -12.92 -1.10 23.88
C THR A 169 -13.58 -2.11 22.93
N LEU A 170 -12.93 -3.24 22.63
CA LEU A 170 -13.52 -4.31 21.83
C LEU A 170 -14.73 -4.95 22.54
N LEU A 171 -14.64 -5.22 23.84
CA LEU A 171 -15.74 -5.77 24.62
C LEU A 171 -16.93 -4.81 24.66
N ILE A 172 -16.69 -3.50 24.77
CA ILE A 172 -17.76 -2.50 24.72
C ILE A 172 -18.39 -2.45 23.32
N VAL A 173 -17.60 -2.57 22.24
CA VAL A 173 -18.14 -2.69 20.87
C VAL A 173 -19.05 -3.91 20.76
N ILE A 174 -18.63 -5.07 21.25
CA ILE A 174 -19.45 -6.28 21.24
C ILE A 174 -20.71 -6.11 22.12
N ALA A 175 -20.56 -5.53 23.30
CA ALA A 175 -21.72 -5.27 24.19
C ALA A 175 -22.73 -4.32 23.53
N SER A 176 -22.27 -3.28 22.84
CA SER A 176 -23.14 -2.34 22.14
C SER A 176 -23.85 -2.94 20.90
N LEU A 177 -23.37 -4.07 20.38
CA LEU A 177 -24.11 -4.88 19.40
C LEU A 177 -25.19 -5.74 20.08
N VAL A 178 -24.84 -6.41 21.18
CA VAL A 178 -25.68 -7.43 21.79
C VAL A 178 -26.81 -6.84 22.67
N ILE A 179 -26.50 -5.78 23.43
CA ILE A 179 -27.47 -5.17 24.37
C ILE A 179 -28.76 -4.71 23.68
N PRO A 180 -28.73 -4.04 22.50
CA PRO A 180 -29.94 -3.62 21.80
C PRO A 180 -30.80 -4.78 21.26
N ILE A 181 -30.21 -5.97 21.10
CA ILE A 181 -30.94 -7.18 20.67
C ILE A 181 -31.81 -7.69 21.85
N ILE A 182 -31.32 -7.53 23.08
CA ILE A 182 -32.00 -8.04 24.31
C ILE A 182 -32.93 -6.99 24.89
N TYR A 183 -32.53 -5.72 24.83
CA TYR A 183 -33.27 -4.60 25.46
C TYR A 183 -33.57 -3.53 24.41
N SER A 184 -34.73 -2.88 24.55
CA SER A 184 -35.10 -1.73 23.72
C SER A 184 -34.22 -0.53 24.08
N VAL A 185 -33.24 -0.24 23.25
CA VAL A 185 -32.32 0.90 23.41
C VAL A 185 -32.61 1.95 22.33
N ASN A 186 -32.55 3.23 22.70
CA ASN A 186 -32.71 4.31 21.74
C ASN A 186 -31.58 4.25 20.69
N VAL A 187 -31.94 4.25 19.41
CA VAL A 187 -31.01 4.13 18.28
C VAL A 187 -29.92 5.21 18.28
N TRP A 188 -30.22 6.42 18.71
CA TRP A 188 -29.28 7.51 18.81
C TRP A 188 -28.19 7.27 19.86
N ILE A 189 -28.50 6.54 20.93
CA ILE A 189 -27.53 6.11 21.93
C ILE A 189 -26.60 5.08 21.30
N ILE A 190 -27.12 4.13 20.53
CA ILE A 190 -26.34 3.10 19.85
C ILE A 190 -25.35 3.75 18.86
N ILE A 191 -25.83 4.67 18.01
CA ILE A 191 -25.00 5.38 17.04
C ILE A 191 -23.98 6.28 17.74
N GLY A 192 -24.38 7.03 18.76
CA GLY A 192 -23.50 7.94 19.49
C GLY A 192 -22.40 7.21 20.26
N LEU A 193 -22.74 6.15 20.99
CA LEU A 193 -21.75 5.28 21.64
C LEU A 193 -20.86 4.60 20.61
N GLY A 194 -21.44 4.13 19.51
CA GLY A 194 -20.69 3.52 18.40
C GLY A 194 -19.64 4.45 17.83
N LEU A 195 -20.00 5.70 17.54
CA LEU A 195 -19.06 6.72 17.06
C LEU A 195 -17.94 6.98 18.09
N GLY A 196 -18.28 7.19 19.36
CA GLY A 196 -17.31 7.49 20.41
C GLY A 196 -16.33 6.35 20.64
N ILE A 197 -16.86 5.16 20.92
CA ILE A 197 -16.05 3.98 21.27
C ILE A 197 -15.32 3.42 20.04
N GLY A 198 -16.00 3.37 18.90
CA GLY A 198 -15.39 2.92 17.65
C GLY A 198 -14.25 3.83 17.21
N THR A 199 -14.37 5.15 17.38
CA THR A 199 -13.28 6.09 17.14
C THR A 199 -12.12 5.86 18.10
N LEU A 200 -12.40 5.71 19.41
CA LEU A 200 -11.38 5.43 20.41
C LEU A 200 -10.63 4.13 20.11
N PHE A 201 -11.35 3.06 19.81
CA PHE A 201 -10.76 1.78 19.40
C PHE A 201 -9.85 1.96 18.18
N SER A 202 -10.34 2.64 17.14
CA SER A 202 -9.61 2.86 15.89
C SER A 202 -8.34 3.68 16.10
N VAL A 203 -8.39 4.72 16.93
CA VAL A 203 -7.23 5.55 17.27
C VAL A 203 -6.19 4.73 18.03
N VAL A 204 -6.60 4.02 19.09
CA VAL A 204 -5.70 3.19 19.90
C VAL A 204 -5.04 2.12 19.04
N PHE A 205 -5.82 1.43 18.21
CA PHE A 205 -5.36 0.41 17.28
C PHE A 205 -4.31 0.97 16.29
N SER A 206 -4.60 2.09 15.62
CA SER A 206 -3.76 2.59 14.53
C SER A 206 -2.51 3.33 15.00
N LEU A 207 -2.52 3.96 16.17
CA LEU A 207 -1.37 4.70 16.69
C LEU A 207 -0.17 3.79 17.02
N LYS A 208 -0.43 2.55 17.42
CA LYS A 208 0.64 1.61 17.78
C LYS A 208 1.38 1.03 16.57
N ILE A 209 0.79 1.06 15.38
CA ILE A 209 1.40 0.50 14.18
C ILE A 209 2.53 1.39 13.69
N GLY A 210 3.71 0.82 13.43
CA GLY A 210 4.89 1.54 12.94
C GLY A 210 4.83 1.88 11.46
N GLY A 211 5.61 2.87 11.03
CA GLY A 211 5.71 3.30 9.63
C GLY A 211 6.22 2.22 8.68
N ALA A 212 7.07 1.31 9.17
CA ALA A 212 7.56 0.17 8.40
C ALA A 212 6.43 -0.80 7.99
N ASP A 213 5.44 -1.01 8.87
CA ASP A 213 4.31 -1.92 8.63
C ASP A 213 3.15 -1.22 7.86
N MET A 214 3.28 0.09 7.55
CA MET A 214 2.21 0.86 6.87
C MET A 214 1.75 0.28 5.53
N PRO A 215 2.60 -0.27 4.66
CA PRO A 215 2.14 -0.89 3.42
C PRO A 215 1.15 -2.03 3.66
N ILE A 216 1.40 -2.88 4.66
CA ILE A 216 0.50 -3.97 5.06
C ILE A 216 -0.81 -3.41 5.61
N VAL A 217 -0.73 -2.38 6.46
CA VAL A 217 -1.92 -1.76 7.08
C VAL A 217 -2.80 -1.08 6.05
N ILE A 218 -2.23 -0.36 5.09
CA ILE A 218 -3.01 0.27 4.00
C ILE A 218 -3.75 -0.79 3.19
N SER A 219 -3.08 -1.90 2.87
CA SER A 219 -3.71 -3.02 2.16
C SER A 219 -4.84 -3.66 2.98
N LEU A 220 -4.65 -3.84 4.29
CA LEU A 220 -5.68 -4.33 5.21
C LEU A 220 -6.88 -3.37 5.31
N LEU A 221 -6.62 -2.07 5.44
CA LEU A 221 -7.68 -1.06 5.48
C LEU A 221 -8.46 -0.99 4.16
N ASN A 222 -7.81 -1.25 3.02
CA ASN A 222 -8.49 -1.41 1.75
C ASN A 222 -9.42 -2.64 1.75
N SER A 223 -8.96 -3.77 2.31
CA SER A 223 -9.83 -4.95 2.51
C SER A 223 -11.02 -4.63 3.42
N PHE A 224 -10.79 -3.90 4.51
CA PHE A 224 -11.86 -3.49 5.43
C PHE A 224 -12.85 -2.53 4.77
N SER A 225 -12.39 -1.62 3.90
CA SER A 225 -13.28 -0.77 3.10
C SER A 225 -14.22 -1.60 2.23
N GLY A 226 -13.70 -2.61 1.53
CA GLY A 226 -14.51 -3.54 0.75
C GLY A 226 -15.49 -4.36 1.60
N LEU A 227 -15.04 -4.88 2.74
CA LEU A 227 -15.88 -5.62 3.67
C LEU A 227 -17.00 -4.74 4.25
N ALA A 228 -16.69 -3.51 4.64
CA ALA A 228 -17.68 -2.56 5.13
C ALA A 228 -18.73 -2.24 4.05
N ALA A 229 -18.31 -2.07 2.80
CA ALA A 229 -19.22 -1.87 1.67
C ALA A 229 -20.12 -3.09 1.43
N ALA A 230 -19.58 -4.31 1.51
CA ALA A 230 -20.37 -5.54 1.39
C ALA A 230 -21.41 -5.67 2.50
N LEU A 231 -21.04 -5.40 3.75
CA LEU A 231 -21.94 -5.43 4.90
C LEU A 231 -23.02 -4.35 4.82
N SER A 232 -22.66 -3.15 4.37
CA SER A 232 -23.64 -2.07 4.10
C SER A 232 -24.61 -2.49 2.98
N GLY A 233 -24.11 -3.16 1.93
CA GLY A 233 -24.94 -3.72 0.86
C GLY A 233 -25.89 -4.79 1.36
N LEU A 234 -25.46 -5.69 2.26
CA LEU A 234 -26.33 -6.67 2.92
C LEU A 234 -27.43 -5.99 3.75
N ALA A 235 -27.07 -4.95 4.51
CA ALA A 235 -28.02 -4.18 5.30
C ALA A 235 -29.07 -3.44 4.44
N LEU A 236 -28.72 -3.10 3.18
CA LEU A 236 -29.61 -2.48 2.20
C LEU A 236 -30.30 -3.48 1.28
N LEU A 237 -29.99 -4.78 1.39
CA LEU A 237 -30.43 -5.84 0.48
C LEU A 237 -30.06 -5.54 -0.99
N ASP A 238 -28.91 -4.90 -1.22
CA ASP A 238 -28.41 -4.58 -2.56
C ASP A 238 -27.29 -5.55 -3.00
N PRO A 239 -27.61 -6.54 -3.88
CA PRO A 239 -26.65 -7.56 -4.32
C PRO A 239 -25.45 -7.00 -5.09
N LEU A 240 -25.61 -5.86 -5.77
CA LEU A 240 -24.52 -5.23 -6.51
C LEU A 240 -23.44 -4.73 -5.55
N SER A 241 -23.81 -3.96 -4.54
CA SER A 241 -22.90 -3.48 -3.49
C SER A 241 -22.26 -4.63 -2.72
N VAL A 242 -23.04 -5.69 -2.39
CA VAL A 242 -22.51 -6.89 -1.72
C VAL A 242 -21.41 -7.53 -2.58
N SER A 243 -21.68 -7.77 -3.85
CA SER A 243 -20.75 -8.47 -4.76
C SER A 243 -19.47 -7.67 -4.97
N ILE A 244 -19.57 -6.37 -5.30
CA ILE A 244 -18.41 -5.51 -5.53
C ILE A 244 -17.61 -5.36 -4.23
N GLY A 245 -18.26 -5.12 -3.10
CA GLY A 245 -17.62 -4.98 -1.81
C GLY A 245 -16.87 -6.27 -1.39
N ALA A 246 -17.48 -7.43 -1.59
CA ALA A 246 -16.85 -8.72 -1.31
C ALA A 246 -15.61 -8.97 -2.17
N ILE A 247 -15.66 -8.65 -3.48
CA ILE A 247 -14.53 -8.78 -4.39
C ILE A 247 -13.37 -7.88 -3.96
N VAL A 248 -13.66 -6.61 -3.68
CA VAL A 248 -12.64 -5.64 -3.22
C VAL A 248 -12.07 -6.08 -1.87
N GLY A 249 -12.92 -6.51 -0.94
CA GLY A 249 -12.49 -7.00 0.38
C GLY A 249 -11.58 -8.22 0.28
N ALA A 250 -11.96 -9.22 -0.52
CA ALA A 250 -11.17 -10.44 -0.73
C ALA A 250 -9.83 -10.14 -1.43
N SER A 251 -9.82 -9.32 -2.48
CA SER A 251 -8.59 -8.95 -3.19
C SER A 251 -7.63 -8.16 -2.30
N GLY A 252 -8.15 -7.25 -1.47
CA GLY A 252 -7.36 -6.51 -0.48
C GLY A 252 -6.75 -7.42 0.58
N LEU A 253 -7.50 -8.45 1.05
CA LEU A 253 -6.98 -9.41 2.03
C LEU A 253 -5.88 -10.29 1.43
N LEU A 254 -6.05 -10.76 0.19
CA LEU A 254 -5.01 -11.49 -0.53
C LEU A 254 -3.73 -10.66 -0.68
N LEU A 255 -3.86 -9.39 -1.07
CA LEU A 255 -2.72 -8.49 -1.17
C LEU A 255 -2.04 -8.30 0.20
N THR A 256 -2.83 -8.16 1.28
CA THR A 256 -2.30 -8.07 2.65
C THR A 256 -1.49 -9.31 3.02
N GLN A 257 -1.96 -10.51 2.69
CA GLN A 257 -1.22 -11.76 2.94
C GLN A 257 0.08 -11.84 2.15
N ILE A 258 0.06 -11.43 0.86
CA ILE A 258 1.26 -11.37 0.03
C ILE A 258 2.28 -10.39 0.64
N MET A 259 1.84 -9.22 1.09
CA MET A 259 2.71 -8.24 1.73
C MET A 259 3.28 -8.75 3.07
N CYS A 260 2.47 -9.43 3.89
CA CYS A 260 2.93 -10.07 5.10
C CYS A 260 4.03 -11.09 4.81
N LYS A 261 3.83 -11.95 3.79
CA LYS A 261 4.83 -12.93 3.37
C LYS A 261 6.11 -12.26 2.86
N ALA A 262 5.98 -11.23 2.02
CA ALA A 262 7.13 -10.50 1.46
C ALA A 262 7.96 -9.76 2.52
N MET A 263 7.35 -9.39 3.65
CA MET A 263 8.04 -8.75 4.78
C MET A 263 8.40 -9.73 5.90
N ASN A 264 8.10 -11.02 5.75
CA ASN A 264 8.20 -12.04 6.79
C ASN A 264 7.54 -11.59 8.11
N ARG A 265 6.34 -11.01 8.01
CA ARG A 265 5.59 -10.48 9.16
C ARG A 265 4.29 -11.24 9.33
N SER A 266 3.93 -11.55 10.56
CA SER A 266 2.59 -12.04 10.89
C SER A 266 1.59 -10.88 10.97
N LEU A 267 0.45 -11.00 10.28
CA LEU A 267 -0.61 -10.00 10.39
C LEU A 267 -1.08 -9.82 11.84
N ILE A 268 -1.19 -10.93 12.58
CA ILE A 268 -1.60 -10.90 13.99
C ILE A 268 -0.60 -10.12 14.85
N ASP A 269 0.70 -10.28 14.64
CA ASP A 269 1.72 -9.55 15.40
C ASP A 269 1.68 -8.05 15.10
N ILE A 270 1.42 -7.67 13.83
CA ILE A 270 1.23 -6.27 13.44
C ILE A 270 0.00 -5.69 14.15
N LEU A 271 -1.13 -6.39 14.13
CA LEU A 271 -2.37 -5.94 14.76
C LEU A 271 -2.27 -5.86 16.29
N LEU A 272 -1.55 -6.79 16.92
CA LEU A 272 -1.27 -6.76 18.36
C LEU A 272 -0.15 -5.77 18.72
N GLY A 273 0.47 -5.15 17.70
CA GLY A 273 1.57 -4.21 17.86
C GLY A 273 2.78 -4.86 18.55
N LYS A 274 2.99 -6.14 18.34
CA LYS A 274 4.23 -6.84 18.71
C LYS A 274 5.31 -6.48 17.69
N THR A 275 5.82 -5.27 17.79
CA THR A 275 7.05 -4.91 17.10
C THR A 275 8.20 -5.59 17.81
N HIS A 276 9.04 -6.29 17.07
CA HIS A 276 10.32 -6.81 17.59
C HIS A 276 11.30 -5.64 17.88
N MET A 277 10.85 -4.67 18.66
CA MET A 277 11.65 -3.53 19.08
C MET A 277 12.16 -3.71 20.50
N ASN A 278 12.85 -4.79 20.78
CA ASN A 278 13.66 -4.90 21.98
C ASN A 278 15.03 -5.50 21.67
N ILE A 279 15.59 -5.18 20.54
CA ILE A 279 17.02 -5.25 20.41
C ILE A 279 17.48 -3.81 20.64
N GLN A 280 17.93 -3.50 21.85
CA GLN A 280 19.03 -2.55 22.01
C GLN A 280 20.14 -3.17 21.14
N VAL A 281 20.16 -2.77 19.87
CA VAL A 281 21.39 -2.91 19.10
C VAL A 281 22.37 -2.07 19.91
N ASP A 282 23.23 -2.79 20.64
CA ASP A 282 24.41 -2.20 21.22
C ASP A 282 25.04 -1.43 20.06
N THR A 283 24.93 -0.12 20.11
CA THR A 283 25.66 0.75 19.21
C THR A 283 27.13 0.65 19.65
N GLY A 284 27.64 -0.58 19.57
CA GLY A 284 29.06 -0.81 19.54
C GLY A 284 29.56 0.14 18.47
N LYS A 285 30.36 1.10 18.92
CA LYS A 285 31.02 2.13 18.13
C LYS A 285 31.14 1.65 16.69
N MET A 286 30.42 2.31 15.75
CA MET A 286 30.80 2.25 14.35
C MET A 286 32.30 2.59 14.38
N GLU A 287 33.13 1.59 14.19
CA GLU A 287 34.54 1.85 13.88
C GLU A 287 34.50 2.80 12.71
N SER A 288 35.10 3.96 12.92
CA SER A 288 35.30 4.95 11.87
C SER A 288 35.80 4.19 10.65
N PHE A 289 35.05 4.26 9.55
CA PHE A 289 35.51 3.70 8.27
C PHE A 289 36.82 4.38 7.96
N ASP A 290 37.92 3.66 8.15
CA ASP A 290 39.20 4.08 7.64
C ASP A 290 39.12 3.98 6.12
N GLU A 291 39.10 5.13 5.43
CA GLU A 291 39.10 5.25 3.97
C GLU A 291 40.32 4.56 3.33
N GLU A 292 41.31 4.11 4.12
CA GLU A 292 42.61 3.56 3.66
C GLU A 292 42.60 2.07 3.30
N THR A 293 41.49 1.31 3.45
CA THR A 293 41.52 -0.14 3.24
C THR A 293 40.83 -0.61 1.95
N ILE A 294 40.62 0.26 0.96
CA ILE A 294 40.13 -0.16 -0.36
C ILE A 294 41.33 -0.56 -1.23
N THR A 295 41.74 -1.81 -1.11
CA THR A 295 42.77 -2.39 -1.97
C THR A 295 42.21 -2.69 -3.36
N GLU A 296 42.82 -2.07 -4.40
CA GLU A 296 42.62 -2.33 -5.84
C GLU A 296 41.18 -2.34 -6.32
N THR A 297 40.50 -1.20 -6.26
CA THR A 297 39.26 -1.01 -7.00
C THR A 297 39.60 -0.62 -8.45
N LYS A 298 39.09 -1.38 -9.42
CA LYS A 298 39.03 -0.95 -10.81
C LYS A 298 38.39 0.43 -10.87
N ASN A 299 38.81 1.24 -11.82
CA ASN A 299 38.19 2.56 -12.00
C ASN A 299 36.65 2.37 -12.15
N PRO A 300 35.80 2.91 -11.26
CA PRO A 300 34.35 2.68 -11.29
C PRO A 300 33.72 3.05 -12.63
N LEU A 301 34.18 4.13 -13.25
CA LEU A 301 33.68 4.58 -14.55
C LEU A 301 34.04 3.61 -15.67
N GLN A 302 35.25 3.03 -15.64
CA GLN A 302 35.64 2.04 -16.60
C GLN A 302 34.82 0.75 -16.49
N VAL A 303 34.55 0.29 -15.26
CA VAL A 303 33.67 -0.87 -15.00
C VAL A 303 32.30 -0.67 -15.62
N LEU A 304 31.71 0.52 -15.44
CA LEU A 304 30.38 0.83 -15.98
C LEU A 304 30.41 1.00 -17.52
N LYS A 305 31.48 1.58 -18.10
CA LYS A 305 31.64 1.73 -19.56
C LYS A 305 31.86 0.37 -20.26
N GLU A 306 32.48 -0.59 -19.60
CA GLU A 306 32.77 -1.94 -20.14
C GLU A 306 31.68 -2.98 -19.85
N ALA A 307 30.73 -2.68 -18.95
CA ALA A 307 29.67 -3.59 -18.52
C ALA A 307 28.75 -3.98 -19.70
N LYS A 308 28.50 -5.27 -19.87
CA LYS A 308 27.54 -5.82 -20.85
C LYS A 308 26.18 -6.11 -20.26
N SER A 309 26.13 -6.28 -18.95
CA SER A 309 24.91 -6.55 -18.21
C SER A 309 24.86 -5.73 -16.92
N VAL A 310 23.79 -4.96 -16.74
CA VAL A 310 23.57 -4.09 -15.59
C VAL A 310 22.20 -4.38 -14.99
N ILE A 311 22.17 -4.58 -13.67
CA ILE A 311 20.91 -4.68 -12.90
C ILE A 311 20.77 -3.43 -12.05
N ILE A 312 19.63 -2.75 -12.17
CA ILE A 312 19.28 -1.57 -11.37
C ILE A 312 18.31 -1.99 -10.28
N VAL A 313 18.63 -1.66 -9.03
CA VAL A 313 17.81 -1.94 -7.84
C VAL A 313 17.27 -0.63 -7.29
N PRO A 314 16.04 -0.23 -7.67
CA PRO A 314 15.43 0.99 -7.17
C PRO A 314 14.88 0.78 -5.76
N GLY A 315 15.09 1.75 -4.89
CA GLY A 315 14.60 1.75 -3.51
C GLY A 315 13.88 3.03 -3.13
N TYR A 316 13.47 3.11 -1.88
CA TYR A 316 12.72 4.25 -1.36
C TYR A 316 13.52 5.56 -1.38
N GLY A 317 14.85 5.50 -1.23
CA GLY A 317 15.72 6.68 -1.34
C GLY A 317 15.66 7.33 -2.72
N MET A 318 15.55 6.53 -3.80
CA MET A 318 15.32 7.04 -5.16
C MET A 318 14.01 7.86 -5.23
N ALA A 319 12.95 7.36 -4.61
CA ALA A 319 11.65 8.04 -4.57
C ALA A 319 11.72 9.37 -3.80
N ILE A 320 12.41 9.40 -2.64
CA ILE A 320 12.58 10.62 -1.83
C ILE A 320 13.37 11.67 -2.62
N ALA A 321 14.45 11.26 -3.26
CA ALA A 321 15.31 12.14 -4.03
C ALA A 321 14.68 12.56 -5.38
N GLN A 322 13.55 11.95 -5.78
CA GLN A 322 12.93 12.13 -7.10
C GLN A 322 13.93 11.85 -8.25
N ALA A 323 14.79 10.85 -8.07
CA ALA A 323 15.92 10.56 -8.95
C ALA A 323 15.58 9.62 -10.13
N GLN A 324 14.31 9.20 -10.28
CA GLN A 324 13.85 8.27 -11.32
C GLN A 324 14.19 8.75 -12.75
N GLY A 325 14.19 10.07 -12.97
CA GLY A 325 14.59 10.65 -14.27
C GLY A 325 16.05 10.38 -14.64
N PHE A 326 16.98 10.50 -13.68
CA PHE A 326 18.39 10.16 -13.90
C PHE A 326 18.60 8.66 -14.04
N VAL A 327 17.84 7.85 -13.34
CA VAL A 327 17.86 6.39 -13.50
C VAL A 327 17.48 6.01 -14.93
N LYS A 328 16.47 6.65 -15.50
CA LYS A 328 16.09 6.48 -16.90
C LYS A 328 17.20 6.92 -17.87
N GLN A 329 17.83 8.05 -17.61
CA GLN A 329 18.96 8.53 -18.43
C GLN A 329 20.16 7.57 -18.38
N LEU A 330 20.46 6.99 -17.20
CA LEU A 330 21.49 5.93 -17.07
C LEU A 330 21.12 4.68 -17.88
N GLN A 331 19.87 4.24 -17.79
CA GLN A 331 19.38 3.14 -18.64
C GLN A 331 19.60 3.44 -20.12
N ASP A 332 19.24 4.62 -20.59
CA ASP A 332 19.37 5.00 -21.99
C ASP A 332 20.84 5.08 -22.42
N PHE A 333 21.74 5.54 -21.53
CA PHE A 333 23.17 5.50 -21.74
C PHE A 333 23.68 4.07 -21.92
N PHE A 334 23.32 3.15 -21.04
CA PHE A 334 23.74 1.76 -21.12
C PHE A 334 23.20 1.06 -22.38
N ILE A 335 21.93 1.28 -22.73
CA ILE A 335 21.33 0.71 -23.95
C ILE A 335 22.04 1.22 -25.20
N LYS A 336 22.41 2.52 -25.28
CA LYS A 336 23.19 3.07 -26.37
C LYS A 336 24.57 2.41 -26.53
N ASN A 337 25.15 1.95 -25.42
CA ASN A 337 26.44 1.25 -25.40
C ASN A 337 26.29 -0.28 -25.54
N ASN A 338 25.15 -0.77 -26.03
CA ASN A 338 24.83 -2.19 -26.19
C ASN A 338 24.89 -3.01 -24.88
N THR A 339 24.64 -2.38 -23.72
CA THR A 339 24.54 -3.03 -22.43
C THR A 339 23.11 -3.45 -22.18
N THR A 340 22.90 -4.69 -21.75
CA THR A 340 21.59 -5.17 -21.33
C THR A 340 21.26 -4.60 -19.95
N VAL A 341 20.12 -3.93 -19.81
CA VAL A 341 19.66 -3.35 -18.54
C VAL A 341 18.41 -4.07 -18.07
N LYS A 342 18.39 -4.46 -16.79
CA LYS A 342 17.24 -5.03 -16.11
C LYS A 342 17.01 -4.30 -14.78
N TYR A 343 15.75 -4.19 -14.36
CA TYR A 343 15.41 -3.67 -13.05
C TYR A 343 14.99 -4.82 -12.13
N ALA A 344 15.56 -4.86 -10.94
CA ALA A 344 15.20 -5.81 -9.90
C ALA A 344 14.26 -5.13 -8.89
N ILE A 345 12.99 -5.50 -8.93
CA ILE A 345 11.95 -4.89 -8.10
C ILE A 345 11.68 -5.79 -6.89
N HIS A 346 11.91 -5.24 -5.70
CA HIS A 346 11.48 -5.90 -4.49
C HIS A 346 10.02 -5.54 -4.16
N PRO A 347 9.14 -6.50 -3.82
CA PRO A 347 7.70 -6.26 -3.64
C PRO A 347 7.37 -5.25 -2.54
N VAL A 348 8.26 -5.09 -1.54
CA VAL A 348 8.07 -4.13 -0.43
C VAL A 348 9.01 -2.93 -0.50
N ALA A 349 9.74 -2.73 -1.61
CA ALA A 349 10.50 -1.51 -1.81
C ALA A 349 9.56 -0.30 -1.91
N GLY A 350 9.74 0.67 -1.02
CA GLY A 350 8.90 1.86 -0.99
C GLY A 350 7.91 1.93 0.17
N ARG A 351 6.73 2.50 -0.06
CA ARG A 351 5.67 2.73 0.95
C ARG A 351 4.30 2.18 0.57
N MET A 352 4.19 1.56 -0.57
CA MET A 352 2.98 0.87 -1.05
C MET A 352 3.39 -0.27 -1.99
N PRO A 353 2.53 -1.28 -2.21
CA PRO A 353 2.77 -2.28 -3.24
C PRO A 353 2.95 -1.64 -4.62
N GLY A 354 3.96 -2.08 -5.37
CA GLY A 354 4.24 -1.55 -6.71
C GLY A 354 4.78 -0.11 -6.76
N HIS A 355 5.23 0.46 -5.63
CA HIS A 355 5.72 1.84 -5.58
C HIS A 355 6.83 2.11 -6.60
N MET A 356 7.79 1.21 -6.72
CA MET A 356 8.89 1.37 -7.69
C MET A 356 8.39 1.28 -9.13
N ASN A 357 7.45 0.37 -9.42
CA ASN A 357 6.89 0.23 -10.75
C ASN A 357 6.17 1.51 -11.22
N VAL A 358 5.43 2.15 -10.30
CA VAL A 358 4.73 3.41 -10.59
C VAL A 358 5.72 4.54 -10.88
N LEU A 359 6.79 4.67 -10.08
CA LEU A 359 7.82 5.71 -10.30
C LEU A 359 8.61 5.51 -11.59
N LEU A 360 8.92 4.26 -11.94
CA LEU A 360 9.60 3.94 -13.18
C LEU A 360 8.69 4.14 -14.40
N ALA A 361 7.40 3.86 -14.26
CA ALA A 361 6.40 4.15 -15.30
C ALA A 361 6.21 5.66 -15.54
N GLU A 362 6.41 6.50 -14.53
CA GLU A 362 6.35 7.97 -14.66
C GLU A 362 7.40 8.51 -15.65
N VAL A 363 8.54 7.81 -15.75
CA VAL A 363 9.65 8.18 -16.64
C VAL A 363 9.77 7.24 -17.84
N ASP A 364 8.68 6.59 -18.23
CA ASP A 364 8.58 5.74 -19.41
C ASP A 364 9.62 4.60 -19.47
N VAL A 365 9.91 3.96 -18.32
CA VAL A 365 10.66 2.70 -18.30
C VAL A 365 9.74 1.59 -18.77
N ASP A 366 10.22 0.78 -19.74
CA ASP A 366 9.44 -0.33 -20.27
C ASP A 366 9.25 -1.41 -19.21
N TYR A 367 8.01 -1.91 -19.10
CA TYR A 367 7.68 -2.97 -18.15
C TYR A 367 8.35 -4.32 -18.47
N ASP A 368 8.71 -4.56 -19.72
CA ASP A 368 9.34 -5.82 -20.13
C ASP A 368 10.76 -6.00 -19.53
N ILE A 369 11.37 -4.92 -19.00
CA ILE A 369 12.66 -4.95 -18.31
C ILE A 369 12.54 -4.84 -16.78
N LEU A 370 11.30 -4.80 -16.24
CA LEU A 370 11.04 -4.82 -14.79
C LEU A 370 10.83 -6.26 -14.35
N PHE A 371 11.73 -6.78 -13.55
CA PHE A 371 11.67 -8.15 -13.06
C PHE A 371 11.37 -8.18 -11.57
N GLU A 372 10.47 -9.06 -11.18
CA GLU A 372 10.23 -9.37 -9.77
C GLU A 372 11.40 -10.16 -9.19
N MET A 373 11.57 -10.06 -7.88
CA MET A 373 12.68 -10.65 -7.14
C MET A 373 12.90 -12.15 -7.46
N ASP A 374 11.82 -12.94 -7.52
CA ASP A 374 11.91 -14.39 -7.75
C ASP A 374 12.44 -14.74 -9.14
N ASN A 375 12.27 -13.84 -10.10
CA ASN A 375 12.69 -14.05 -11.49
C ASN A 375 14.11 -13.56 -11.77
N ILE A 376 14.64 -12.65 -10.95
CA ILE A 376 15.94 -12.00 -11.22
C ILE A 376 17.05 -12.37 -10.23
N ASN A 377 16.69 -12.97 -9.08
CA ASN A 377 17.65 -13.22 -8.01
C ASN A 377 18.85 -14.08 -8.41
N ASP A 378 18.69 -15.01 -9.34
CA ASP A 378 19.79 -15.85 -9.82
C ASP A 378 20.72 -15.11 -10.79
N GLU A 379 20.25 -14.03 -11.42
CA GLU A 379 21.03 -13.26 -12.39
C GLU A 379 22.07 -12.34 -11.75
N PHE A 380 21.95 -12.00 -10.46
CA PHE A 380 22.94 -11.16 -9.77
C PHE A 380 24.36 -11.73 -9.83
N LYS A 381 24.51 -13.05 -9.84
CA LYS A 381 25.81 -13.74 -9.95
C LYS A 381 26.52 -13.49 -11.27
N THR A 382 25.76 -13.28 -12.33
CA THR A 382 26.25 -13.16 -13.70
C THR A 382 26.30 -11.72 -14.18
N ALA A 383 25.63 -10.80 -13.50
CA ALA A 383 25.64 -9.39 -13.82
C ALA A 383 27.05 -8.80 -13.66
N ASP A 384 27.45 -7.95 -14.62
CA ASP A 384 28.75 -7.27 -14.58
C ASP A 384 28.75 -6.14 -13.54
N ALA A 385 27.63 -5.41 -13.43
CA ALA A 385 27.46 -4.38 -12.43
C ALA A 385 26.02 -4.33 -11.89
N VAL A 386 25.88 -3.98 -10.62
CA VAL A 386 24.59 -3.75 -9.96
C VAL A 386 24.56 -2.34 -9.38
N LEU A 387 23.55 -1.56 -9.75
CA LEU A 387 23.33 -0.20 -9.25
C LEU A 387 22.19 -0.21 -8.25
N VAL A 388 22.49 0.01 -6.98
CA VAL A 388 21.52 0.12 -5.87
C VAL A 388 21.24 1.60 -5.64
N ILE A 389 19.96 2.01 -5.76
CA ILE A 389 19.58 3.41 -5.67
C ILE A 389 18.59 3.62 -4.57
N GLY A 390 19.05 4.03 -3.40
CA GLY A 390 18.21 4.31 -2.25
C GLY A 390 17.54 3.08 -1.63
N ALA A 391 18.18 1.91 -1.67
CA ALA A 391 17.70 0.67 -1.04
C ALA A 391 18.68 0.22 0.06
N ASN A 392 18.15 -0.43 1.11
CA ASN A 392 18.94 -0.97 2.22
C ASN A 392 18.38 -2.30 2.72
N ASP A 393 17.31 -2.32 3.53
CA ASP A 393 16.77 -3.54 4.16
C ASP A 393 16.44 -4.65 3.16
N VAL A 394 15.90 -4.29 1.99
CA VAL A 394 15.46 -5.23 0.94
C VAL A 394 16.58 -6.01 0.24
N LEU A 395 17.83 -5.67 0.53
CA LEU A 395 19.03 -6.36 0.03
C LEU A 395 20.01 -6.75 1.14
N ASN A 396 19.60 -6.63 2.41
CA ASN A 396 20.45 -6.86 3.56
C ASN A 396 20.65 -8.37 3.85
N PRO A 397 21.87 -8.94 3.69
CA PRO A 397 22.13 -10.36 3.90
C PRO A 397 21.89 -10.83 5.35
N ALA A 398 21.84 -9.93 6.35
CA ALA A 398 21.48 -10.27 7.71
C ALA A 398 20.08 -10.92 7.80
N ALA A 399 19.20 -10.69 6.83
CA ALA A 399 17.91 -11.36 6.72
C ALA A 399 18.03 -12.89 6.57
N ARG A 400 19.16 -13.39 6.04
CA ARG A 400 19.41 -14.84 5.90
C ARG A 400 20.17 -15.42 7.06
N THR A 401 21.06 -14.64 7.68
CA THR A 401 22.11 -15.16 8.58
C THR A 401 21.89 -14.85 10.05
N ASN A 402 21.20 -13.76 10.38
CA ASN A 402 21.06 -13.30 11.75
C ASN A 402 19.64 -13.50 12.28
N THR A 403 19.44 -14.58 13.04
CA THR A 403 18.14 -14.97 13.64
C THR A 403 17.57 -13.93 14.60
N ASP A 404 18.42 -13.07 15.17
CA ASP A 404 18.04 -12.11 16.21
C ASP A 404 17.58 -10.77 15.61
N THR A 405 17.53 -10.64 14.28
CA THR A 405 17.13 -9.40 13.62
C THR A 405 15.66 -9.39 13.22
N PRO A 406 15.00 -8.21 13.20
CA PRO A 406 13.61 -8.10 12.78
C PRO A 406 13.37 -8.43 11.30
N ILE A 407 14.42 -8.49 10.49
CA ILE A 407 14.35 -8.85 9.06
C ILE A 407 14.66 -10.32 8.80
N TYR A 408 14.99 -11.12 9.82
CA TYR A 408 15.29 -12.53 9.62
C TYR A 408 14.17 -13.28 8.89
N GLY A 409 14.53 -14.05 7.89
CA GLY A 409 13.59 -14.77 7.01
C GLY A 409 12.85 -13.91 5.98
N MET A 410 13.08 -12.59 5.95
CA MET A 410 12.56 -11.75 4.89
C MET A 410 13.26 -12.12 3.57
N PRO A 411 12.51 -12.39 2.49
CA PRO A 411 13.10 -12.53 1.16
C PRO A 411 13.83 -11.24 0.77
N ILE A 412 15.02 -11.35 0.19
CA ILE A 412 15.84 -10.19 -0.22
C ILE A 412 16.39 -10.38 -1.63
N LEU A 413 16.76 -9.28 -2.26
CA LEU A 413 17.51 -9.27 -3.50
C LEU A 413 18.96 -9.70 -3.26
N ASN A 414 19.48 -10.62 -4.08
CA ASN A 414 20.79 -11.24 -3.93
C ASN A 414 21.95 -10.34 -4.40
N VAL A 415 21.89 -9.05 -4.11
CA VAL A 415 22.89 -8.05 -4.53
C VAL A 415 24.28 -8.40 -4.01
N ASP A 416 24.37 -9.01 -2.82
CA ASP A 416 25.62 -9.49 -2.21
C ASP A 416 26.41 -10.50 -3.08
N GLN A 417 25.76 -11.13 -4.06
CA GLN A 417 26.38 -12.10 -4.97
C GLN A 417 26.92 -11.48 -6.26
N ALA A 418 26.66 -10.19 -6.52
CA ALA A 418 27.15 -9.51 -7.70
C ALA A 418 28.66 -9.27 -7.67
N LYS A 419 29.29 -9.16 -8.83
CA LYS A 419 30.74 -8.89 -8.97
C LYS A 419 31.07 -7.48 -8.51
N GLU A 420 30.37 -6.49 -9.08
CA GLU A 420 30.56 -5.07 -8.81
C GLU A 420 29.24 -4.46 -8.37
N ILE A 421 29.26 -3.74 -7.26
CA ILE A 421 28.08 -3.14 -6.62
C ILE A 421 28.31 -1.64 -6.46
N PHE A 422 27.41 -0.85 -7.02
CA PHE A 422 27.39 0.60 -6.92
C PHE A 422 26.21 1.02 -6.05
N ILE A 423 26.48 1.66 -4.92
CA ILE A 423 25.44 2.03 -3.95
C ILE A 423 25.31 3.54 -3.88
N PHE A 424 24.11 4.03 -4.22
CA PHE A 424 23.70 5.44 -4.15
C PHE A 424 22.73 5.62 -2.98
N ASN A 425 23.26 5.84 -1.79
CA ASN A 425 22.48 6.04 -0.57
C ASN A 425 22.87 7.37 0.10
N TYR A 426 21.93 7.96 0.85
CA TYR A 426 22.20 9.21 1.55
C TYR A 426 23.34 9.07 2.56
N ASP A 427 23.32 7.98 3.32
CA ASP A 427 24.34 7.55 4.27
C ASP A 427 24.33 6.01 4.40
N LEU A 428 25.18 5.49 5.26
CA LEU A 428 25.28 4.05 5.56
C LEU A 428 24.46 3.63 6.79
N SER A 429 23.62 4.52 7.30
CA SER A 429 22.79 4.23 8.47
C SER A 429 21.83 3.06 8.19
N PRO A 430 21.50 2.26 9.21
CA PRO A 430 20.50 1.22 9.08
C PRO A 430 19.18 1.75 8.54
N GLY A 431 18.47 0.93 7.75
CA GLY A 431 17.14 1.24 7.25
C GLY A 431 16.07 1.24 8.35
N TYR A 432 14.82 1.02 7.96
CA TYR A 432 13.69 0.96 8.92
C TYR A 432 13.80 -0.16 9.94
N SER A 433 14.49 -1.23 9.58
CA SER A 433 14.74 -2.37 10.48
C SER A 433 15.69 -2.07 11.63
N GLY A 434 16.50 -1.03 11.50
CA GLY A 434 17.58 -0.71 12.45
C GLY A 434 18.76 -1.68 12.37
N VAL A 435 18.83 -2.55 11.36
CA VAL A 435 19.86 -3.59 11.22
C VAL A 435 20.98 -3.08 10.30
N PRO A 436 22.25 -3.09 10.76
CA PRO A 436 23.40 -2.77 9.91
C PRO A 436 23.46 -3.70 8.68
N ASN A 437 23.87 -3.17 7.54
CA ASN A 437 23.95 -3.96 6.31
C ASN A 437 25.38 -4.45 6.07
N PRO A 438 25.64 -5.77 6.11
CA PRO A 438 26.98 -6.34 5.91
C PRO A 438 27.58 -6.07 4.52
N ILE A 439 26.79 -5.73 3.51
CA ILE A 439 27.29 -5.40 2.17
C ILE A 439 28.27 -4.22 2.24
N TYR A 440 28.05 -3.26 3.14
CA TYR A 440 28.92 -2.09 3.28
C TYR A 440 30.34 -2.42 3.77
N ASN A 441 30.56 -3.61 4.36
CA ASN A 441 31.85 -4.10 4.81
C ASN A 441 32.59 -4.93 3.75
N ARG A 442 32.08 -4.97 2.51
CA ARG A 442 32.70 -5.71 1.42
C ARG A 442 34.00 -5.04 0.98
N LYS A 443 35.10 -5.83 0.90
CA LYS A 443 36.44 -5.31 0.61
C LYS A 443 36.76 -5.10 -0.87
N THR A 444 36.02 -5.74 -1.78
CA THR A 444 36.29 -5.71 -3.23
C THR A 444 35.00 -5.55 -4.02
N GLY A 445 35.02 -4.80 -5.11
CA GLY A 445 33.88 -4.63 -6.00
C GLY A 445 32.71 -3.86 -5.37
N LEU A 446 32.98 -2.98 -4.41
CA LEU A 446 31.99 -2.09 -3.80
C LEU A 446 32.36 -0.63 -4.06
N HIS A 447 31.41 0.11 -4.63
CA HIS A 447 31.57 1.53 -4.94
C HIS A 447 30.46 2.32 -4.25
N LEU A 448 30.82 3.21 -3.33
CA LEU A 448 29.88 3.98 -2.51
C LEU A 448 29.76 5.41 -3.02
N TYR A 449 28.56 5.83 -3.33
CA TYR A 449 28.19 7.20 -3.69
C TYR A 449 27.24 7.74 -2.64
N LEU A 450 27.78 8.36 -1.59
CA LEU A 450 27.01 8.85 -0.46
C LEU A 450 26.50 10.26 -0.74
N GLY A 451 25.26 10.52 -0.35
CA GLY A 451 24.56 11.79 -0.50
C GLY A 451 23.19 11.64 -1.13
N ASN A 452 22.61 12.76 -1.56
CA ASN A 452 21.34 12.76 -2.24
C ASN A 452 21.47 12.00 -3.57
N ALA A 453 20.62 10.99 -3.80
CA ALA A 453 20.65 10.16 -5.01
C ALA A 453 20.47 10.98 -6.30
N TYR A 454 19.74 12.09 -6.25
CA TYR A 454 19.60 13.02 -7.37
C TYR A 454 20.97 13.59 -7.79
N ASP A 455 21.72 14.13 -6.83
CA ASP A 455 23.01 14.80 -7.10
C ASP A 455 24.10 13.80 -7.47
N THR A 456 24.16 12.65 -6.79
CA THR A 456 25.15 11.61 -7.03
C THR A 456 24.97 10.94 -8.38
N LEU A 457 23.72 10.69 -8.81
CA LEU A 457 23.43 10.12 -10.14
C LEU A 457 23.69 11.13 -11.26
N GLN A 458 23.35 12.41 -11.02
CA GLN A 458 23.66 13.47 -11.99
C GLN A 458 25.17 13.58 -12.24
N LYS A 459 25.96 13.54 -11.15
CA LYS A 459 27.42 13.56 -11.26
C LYS A 459 27.95 12.34 -12.04
N LEU A 460 27.48 11.14 -11.67
CA LEU A 460 27.88 9.92 -12.38
C LEU A 460 27.56 10.00 -13.88
N LEU A 461 26.37 10.50 -14.24
CA LEU A 461 25.99 10.64 -15.66
C LEU A 461 26.92 11.58 -16.42
N ASN A 462 27.29 12.71 -15.81
CA ASN A 462 28.25 13.65 -16.43
C ASN A 462 29.60 12.97 -16.61
N ASP A 463 30.12 12.30 -15.57
CA ASP A 463 31.41 11.60 -15.61
C ASP A 463 31.45 10.43 -16.62
N LEU A 464 30.28 9.83 -16.94
CA LEU A 464 30.17 8.77 -17.96
C LEU A 464 30.09 9.31 -19.39
N GLN A 465 29.63 10.55 -19.58
CA GLN A 465 29.49 11.20 -20.89
C GLN A 465 30.76 11.89 -21.34
N ASP A 466 31.61 12.24 -20.39
CA ASP A 466 33.00 12.74 -20.64
C ASP A 466 33.95 11.56 -20.95
#